data_1d5988727b8c605d953eb3ac275fe0f7
#
_entry.id   1d5988727b8c605d953eb3ac275fe0f7
#
_cell.length_a   1.000
_cell.length_b   1.000
_cell.length_c   1.000
_cell.angle_alpha   90.00
_cell.angle_beta   90.00
_cell.angle_gamma   90.00
#
_symmetry.space_group_name_H-M   'P 1'
#
loop_
_entity.id
_entity.type
_entity.pdbx_description
1 polymer ?
#
loop_
_entity_poly.entity_id
_entity_poly.type
_entity_poly.pdbx_seq_one_letter_code
_entity_poly.pdbx_strand_id
1 'polypeptide(L)'
;MRGFILDFFNYFVFFYTSTLATCFILFAFLSFISLKRRKSYYVESYIRKTIKESPYTPGVSVIAPAYNEEKTIIDNVSSMLALEYPVFEVIIVNDGSTDKTLEKMVKHFDLVEVPFAYIERIKTKPFRRLFKSTNPEYKRLILVDKENGGTKADASNAGINVASYPYFICTDVDCILEKYALHRCILPVISSEKQLAADRLCTG
;
A
#
# COMPACT_ATOMS: atom_id res chain seq x y z
N MET A 1 2.88 -39.60 47.00
CA MET A 1 3.73 -38.96 46.00
C MET A 1 2.98 -38.66 44.71
N ARG A 2 2.18 -39.57 44.13
CA ARG A 2 1.41 -39.34 42.87
C ARG A 2 0.35 -38.27 43.02
N GLY A 3 -0.38 -38.17 44.13
CA GLY A 3 -1.38 -37.14 44.39
C GLY A 3 -0.79 -35.70 44.41
N PHE A 4 0.31 -35.53 45.11
CA PHE A 4 1.00 -34.23 45.23
C PHE A 4 1.48 -33.69 43.88
N ILE A 5 1.96 -34.55 42.97
CA ILE A 5 2.38 -34.16 41.61
C ILE A 5 1.19 -33.74 40.76
N LEU A 6 0.05 -34.43 40.87
CA LEU A 6 -1.15 -34.10 40.13
C LEU A 6 -1.75 -32.78 40.64
N ASP A 7 -1.79 -32.54 41.95
CA ASP A 7 -2.28 -31.32 42.55
C ASP A 7 -1.40 -30.10 42.17
N PHE A 8 -0.08 -30.27 42.22
CA PHE A 8 0.88 -29.26 41.75
C PHE A 8 0.68 -28.91 40.30
N PHE A 9 0.52 -29.93 39.42
CA PHE A 9 0.27 -29.73 38.00
C PHE A 9 -1.06 -28.98 37.74
N ASN A 10 -2.14 -29.35 38.44
CA ASN A 10 -3.43 -28.70 38.32
C ASN A 10 -3.38 -27.22 38.78
N TYR A 11 -2.70 -26.91 39.87
CA TYR A 11 -2.50 -25.53 40.32
C TYR A 11 -1.66 -24.73 39.32
N PHE A 12 -0.63 -25.32 38.78
CA PHE A 12 0.21 -24.69 37.76
C PHE A 12 -0.59 -24.34 36.49
N VAL A 13 -1.35 -25.32 35.98
CA VAL A 13 -2.21 -25.12 34.79
C VAL A 13 -3.28 -24.05 35.07
N PHE A 14 -3.92 -24.11 36.25
CA PHE A 14 -4.94 -23.11 36.63
C PHE A 14 -4.33 -21.71 36.69
N PHE A 15 -3.19 -21.55 37.34
CA PHE A 15 -2.51 -20.26 37.46
C PHE A 15 -2.07 -19.72 36.10
N TYR A 16 -1.50 -20.59 35.26
CA TYR A 16 -1.08 -20.24 33.90
C TYR A 16 -2.26 -19.78 33.04
N THR A 17 -3.34 -20.56 33.01
CA THR A 17 -4.53 -20.21 32.20
C THR A 17 -5.21 -18.94 32.71
N SER A 18 -5.28 -18.75 34.03
CA SER A 18 -5.83 -17.54 34.64
C SER A 18 -5.02 -16.28 34.29
N THR A 19 -3.69 -16.38 34.35
CA THR A 19 -2.79 -15.29 33.96
C THR A 19 -2.97 -14.94 32.48
N LEU A 20 -3.03 -15.95 31.63
CA LEU A 20 -3.20 -15.78 30.20
C LEU A 20 -4.55 -15.11 29.85
N ALA A 21 -5.63 -15.54 30.49
CA ALA A 21 -6.96 -14.94 30.36
C ALA A 21 -6.95 -13.46 30.80
N THR A 22 -6.30 -13.14 31.91
CA THR A 22 -6.17 -11.78 32.42
C THR A 22 -5.42 -10.90 31.45
N CYS A 23 -4.32 -11.38 30.85
CA CYS A 23 -3.58 -10.67 29.82
C CYS A 23 -4.45 -10.37 28.58
N PHE A 24 -5.22 -11.35 28.08
CA PHE A 24 -6.11 -11.13 26.96
C PHE A 24 -7.19 -10.08 27.25
N ILE A 25 -7.81 -10.12 28.43
CA ILE A 25 -8.80 -9.12 28.85
C ILE A 25 -8.16 -7.72 28.90
N LEU A 26 -6.96 -7.61 29.47
CA LEU A 26 -6.23 -6.35 29.53
C LEU A 26 -5.92 -5.80 28.13
N PHE A 27 -5.41 -6.63 27.21
CA PHE A 27 -5.16 -6.22 25.84
C PHE A 27 -6.44 -5.81 25.10
N ALA A 28 -7.54 -6.53 25.29
CA ALA A 28 -8.83 -6.17 24.71
C ALA A 28 -9.31 -4.80 25.23
N PHE A 29 -9.16 -4.54 26.52
CA PHE A 29 -9.51 -3.26 27.13
C PHE A 29 -8.64 -2.11 26.63
N LEU A 30 -7.33 -2.28 26.56
CA LEU A 30 -6.41 -1.29 26.02
C LEU A 30 -6.69 -1.02 24.54
N SER A 31 -6.99 -2.05 23.76
CA SER A 31 -7.39 -1.93 22.35
C SER A 31 -8.68 -1.13 22.21
N PHE A 32 -9.68 -1.39 23.05
CA PHE A 32 -10.93 -0.63 23.05
C PHE A 32 -10.73 0.85 23.35
N ILE A 33 -9.88 1.18 24.34
CA ILE A 33 -9.53 2.58 24.65
C ILE A 33 -8.83 3.23 23.47
N SER A 34 -7.88 2.53 22.85
CA SER A 34 -7.14 3.02 21.68
C SER A 34 -8.07 3.31 20.51
N LEU A 35 -9.00 2.40 20.21
CA LEU A 35 -10.00 2.58 19.16
C LEU A 35 -10.94 3.77 19.45
N LYS A 36 -11.36 3.95 20.70
CA LYS A 36 -12.21 5.08 21.10
C LYS A 36 -11.50 6.43 20.93
N ARG A 37 -10.19 6.49 21.17
CA ARG A 37 -9.37 7.70 20.94
C ARG A 37 -9.19 8.03 19.44
N ARG A 38 -9.25 7.03 18.54
CA ARG A 38 -9.14 7.23 17.09
C ARG A 38 -10.38 7.83 16.42
N LYS A 39 -11.52 7.94 17.09
CA LYS A 39 -12.74 8.56 16.53
C LYS A 39 -12.63 10.09 16.45
N SER A 40 -11.74 10.60 15.60
CA SER A 40 -11.78 11.98 15.17
C SER A 40 -12.27 12.08 13.72
N TYR A 41 -13.53 11.72 13.50
CA TYR A 41 -14.22 11.83 12.20
C TYR A 41 -14.17 13.27 11.63
N TYR A 42 -14.22 14.26 12.51
CA TYR A 42 -14.11 15.68 12.13
C TYR A 42 -12.72 16.05 11.59
N VAL A 43 -11.66 15.51 12.16
CA VAL A 43 -10.30 15.75 11.69
C VAL A 43 -10.11 15.15 10.29
N GLU A 44 -10.68 13.98 10.03
CA GLU A 44 -10.55 13.30 8.74
C GLU A 44 -11.27 14.04 7.60
N SER A 45 -12.44 14.63 7.84
CA SER A 45 -13.15 15.43 6.84
C SER A 45 -12.46 16.76 6.52
N TYR A 46 -11.95 17.44 7.54
CA TYR A 46 -11.17 18.67 7.38
C TYR A 46 -9.87 18.43 6.61
N ILE A 47 -9.15 17.36 6.95
CA ILE A 47 -7.90 17.00 6.30
C ILE A 47 -8.13 16.62 4.84
N ARG A 48 -9.17 15.85 4.53
CA ARG A 48 -9.54 15.52 3.15
C ARG A 48 -9.78 16.77 2.32
N LYS A 49 -10.50 17.75 2.86
CA LYS A 49 -10.72 19.02 2.20
C LYS A 49 -9.41 19.77 1.96
N THR A 50 -8.56 19.86 2.98
CA THR A 50 -7.26 20.54 2.90
C THR A 50 -6.34 19.87 1.87
N ILE A 51 -6.24 18.54 1.85
CA ILE A 51 -5.45 17.80 0.86
C ILE A 51 -5.99 18.03 -0.55
N LYS A 52 -7.30 18.04 -0.74
CA LYS A 52 -7.93 18.21 -2.06
C LYS A 52 -7.70 19.62 -2.64
N GLU A 53 -7.69 20.63 -1.79
CA GLU A 53 -7.61 22.05 -2.19
C GLU A 53 -6.18 22.60 -2.16
N SER A 54 -5.22 21.88 -1.56
CA SER A 54 -3.84 22.37 -1.43
C SER A 54 -3.03 22.13 -2.70
N PRO A 55 -2.38 23.15 -3.27
CA PRO A 55 -1.44 23.00 -4.39
C PRO A 55 -0.16 22.24 -3.98
N TYR A 56 0.09 22.11 -2.68
CA TYR A 56 1.27 21.42 -2.12
C TYR A 56 0.99 19.97 -1.75
N THR A 57 -0.13 19.41 -2.21
CA THR A 57 -0.45 18.00 -1.95
C THR A 57 0.60 17.10 -2.61
N PRO A 58 1.32 16.29 -1.83
CA PRO A 58 2.37 15.45 -2.38
C PRO A 58 1.79 14.36 -3.28
N GLY A 59 2.44 14.11 -4.41
CA GLY A 59 2.10 13.00 -5.29
C GLY A 59 2.49 11.65 -4.70
N VAL A 60 1.69 10.63 -5.00
CA VAL A 60 1.86 9.26 -4.50
C VAL A 60 1.84 8.27 -5.65
N SER A 61 2.83 7.38 -5.72
CA SER A 61 2.87 6.25 -6.66
C SER A 61 2.35 4.98 -5.97
N VAL A 62 1.26 4.42 -6.47
CA VAL A 62 0.72 3.13 -6.00
C VAL A 62 1.32 2.04 -6.85
N ILE A 63 2.10 1.15 -6.25
CA ILE A 63 2.86 0.10 -6.95
C ILE A 63 2.24 -1.24 -6.60
N ALA A 64 1.84 -2.01 -7.59
CA ALA A 64 1.26 -3.33 -7.41
C ALA A 64 1.90 -4.35 -8.37
N PRO A 65 2.72 -5.28 -7.85
CA PRO A 65 3.21 -6.43 -8.59
C PRO A 65 2.07 -7.38 -8.97
N ALA A 66 2.09 -7.87 -10.22
CA ALA A 66 1.13 -8.82 -10.76
C ALA A 66 1.87 -10.01 -11.40
N TYR A 67 1.45 -11.23 -11.05
CA TYR A 67 1.94 -12.45 -11.64
C TYR A 67 0.82 -13.48 -11.79
N ASN A 68 0.42 -13.78 -13.03
CA ASN A 68 -0.65 -14.73 -13.36
C ASN A 68 -2.02 -14.38 -12.72
N GLU A 69 -2.45 -13.13 -12.88
CA GLU A 69 -3.69 -12.58 -12.32
C GLU A 69 -4.79 -12.35 -13.37
N GLU A 70 -4.80 -13.13 -14.45
CA GLU A 70 -5.70 -12.90 -15.61
C GLU A 70 -7.20 -12.83 -15.25
N LYS A 71 -7.63 -13.38 -14.12
CA LYS A 71 -9.05 -13.43 -13.74
C LYS A 71 -9.51 -12.16 -13.05
N THR A 72 -8.65 -11.53 -12.29
CA THR A 72 -9.02 -10.45 -11.35
C THR A 72 -8.34 -9.12 -11.67
N ILE A 73 -7.30 -9.13 -12.52
CA ILE A 73 -6.44 -7.96 -12.77
C ILE A 73 -7.22 -6.71 -13.19
N ILE A 74 -8.25 -6.86 -14.03
CA ILE A 74 -9.02 -5.71 -14.54
C ILE A 74 -9.80 -5.03 -13.41
N ASP A 75 -10.52 -5.81 -12.60
CA ASP A 75 -11.33 -5.29 -11.49
C ASP A 75 -10.44 -4.66 -10.42
N ASN A 76 -9.32 -5.31 -10.12
CA ASN A 76 -8.37 -4.84 -9.12
C ASN A 76 -7.71 -3.53 -9.54
N VAL A 77 -7.21 -3.43 -10.78
CA VAL A 77 -6.60 -2.19 -11.30
C VAL A 77 -7.65 -1.08 -11.41
N SER A 78 -8.87 -1.39 -11.84
CA SER A 78 -9.96 -0.41 -11.87
C SER A 78 -10.27 0.14 -10.49
N SER A 79 -10.25 -0.70 -9.45
CA SER A 79 -10.44 -0.24 -8.06
C SER A 79 -9.33 0.68 -7.59
N MET A 80 -8.07 0.42 -7.97
CA MET A 80 -6.93 1.30 -7.65
C MET A 80 -7.04 2.64 -8.38
N LEU A 81 -7.50 2.65 -9.64
CA LEU A 81 -7.71 3.87 -10.40
C LEU A 81 -8.87 4.71 -9.87
N ALA A 82 -9.84 4.09 -9.18
CA ALA A 82 -10.97 4.75 -8.54
C ALA A 82 -10.65 5.40 -7.18
N LEU A 83 -9.40 5.36 -6.72
CA LEU A 83 -8.97 6.03 -5.49
C LEU A 83 -9.20 7.53 -5.58
N GLU A 84 -9.78 8.10 -4.52
CA GLU A 84 -9.94 9.55 -4.40
C GLU A 84 -8.68 10.17 -3.78
N TYR A 85 -7.77 10.62 -4.65
CA TYR A 85 -6.61 11.43 -4.25
C TYR A 85 -6.23 12.36 -5.41
N PRO A 86 -5.82 13.62 -5.16
CA PRO A 86 -5.61 14.60 -6.24
C PRO A 86 -4.49 14.22 -7.19
N VAL A 87 -3.35 13.83 -6.65
CA VAL A 87 -2.10 13.62 -7.41
C VAL A 87 -1.55 12.23 -7.11
N PHE A 88 -1.89 11.27 -7.95
CA PHE A 88 -1.36 9.91 -7.85
C PHE A 88 -1.25 9.22 -9.20
N GLU A 89 -0.46 8.19 -9.26
CA GLU A 89 -0.34 7.25 -10.36
C GLU A 89 -0.45 5.81 -9.85
N VAL A 90 -0.82 4.91 -10.71
CA VAL A 90 -0.89 3.46 -10.47
C VAL A 90 0.11 2.78 -11.38
N ILE A 91 1.06 2.08 -10.78
CA ILE A 91 2.12 1.35 -11.49
C ILE A 91 1.90 -0.14 -11.26
N ILE A 92 1.45 -0.82 -12.29
CA ILE A 92 1.33 -2.28 -12.27
C ILE A 92 2.60 -2.87 -12.86
N VAL A 93 3.21 -3.79 -12.15
CA VAL A 93 4.42 -4.48 -12.60
C VAL A 93 4.09 -5.91 -12.93
N ASN A 94 3.99 -6.22 -14.24
CA ASN A 94 3.86 -7.58 -14.73
C ASN A 94 5.20 -8.31 -14.60
N ASP A 95 5.33 -9.16 -13.60
CA ASP A 95 6.57 -9.89 -13.28
C ASP A 95 6.69 -11.19 -14.09
N GLY A 96 6.65 -11.03 -15.42
CA GLY A 96 6.82 -12.16 -16.34
C GLY A 96 5.67 -13.16 -16.30
N SER A 97 4.41 -12.70 -16.22
CA SER A 97 3.24 -13.59 -16.28
C SER A 97 3.25 -14.45 -17.55
N THR A 98 2.81 -15.69 -17.39
CA THR A 98 2.73 -16.70 -18.47
C THR A 98 1.31 -16.90 -18.97
N ASP A 99 0.33 -16.32 -18.30
CA ASP A 99 -1.08 -16.31 -18.66
C ASP A 99 -1.45 -15.06 -19.48
N LYS A 100 -2.75 -14.75 -19.60
CA LYS A 100 -3.25 -13.61 -20.37
C LYS A 100 -3.31 -12.29 -19.58
N THR A 101 -2.63 -12.19 -18.44
CA THR A 101 -2.64 -10.98 -17.58
C THR A 101 -2.24 -9.75 -18.38
N LEU A 102 -1.08 -9.79 -19.05
CA LEU A 102 -0.55 -8.67 -19.84
C LEU A 102 -1.48 -8.30 -20.99
N GLU A 103 -1.93 -9.31 -21.77
CA GLU A 103 -2.80 -9.09 -22.93
C GLU A 103 -4.13 -8.43 -22.55
N LYS A 104 -4.74 -8.92 -21.45
CA LYS A 104 -6.00 -8.37 -20.94
C LYS A 104 -5.84 -6.92 -20.51
N MET A 105 -4.76 -6.58 -19.80
CA MET A 105 -4.49 -5.21 -19.39
C MET A 105 -4.30 -4.28 -20.59
N VAL A 106 -3.45 -4.67 -21.54
CA VAL A 106 -3.18 -3.87 -22.74
C VAL A 106 -4.48 -3.56 -23.50
N LYS A 107 -5.32 -4.58 -23.68
CA LYS A 107 -6.58 -4.43 -24.41
C LYS A 107 -7.63 -3.61 -23.67
N HIS A 108 -7.79 -3.83 -22.34
CA HIS A 108 -8.87 -3.21 -21.58
C HIS A 108 -8.63 -1.74 -21.28
N PHE A 109 -7.38 -1.38 -20.99
CA PHE A 109 -7.01 -0.02 -20.61
C PHE A 109 -6.43 0.79 -21.79
N ASP A 110 -6.56 0.33 -23.05
CA ASP A 110 -6.05 0.98 -24.23
C ASP A 110 -4.56 1.36 -24.12
N LEU A 111 -3.75 0.40 -23.64
CA LEU A 111 -2.35 0.62 -23.36
C LEU A 111 -1.52 0.53 -24.65
N VAL A 112 -0.63 1.49 -24.84
CA VAL A 112 0.36 1.49 -25.93
C VAL A 112 1.77 1.47 -25.34
N GLU A 113 2.65 0.76 -26.02
CA GLU A 113 4.07 0.76 -25.67
C GLU A 113 4.66 2.14 -25.90
N VAL A 114 5.40 2.63 -24.93
CA VAL A 114 6.08 3.92 -25.01
C VAL A 114 7.57 3.75 -24.79
N PRO A 115 8.41 4.51 -25.53
CA PRO A 115 9.84 4.58 -25.22
C PRO A 115 10.00 5.09 -23.80
N PHE A 116 10.86 4.45 -23.02
CA PHE A 116 11.12 4.90 -21.66
C PHE A 116 12.61 4.94 -21.37
N ALA A 117 12.99 5.94 -20.61
CA ALA A 117 14.26 6.00 -19.93
C ALA A 117 13.98 6.04 -18.43
N TYR A 118 14.63 5.19 -17.67
CA TYR A 118 14.54 5.20 -16.21
C TYR A 118 15.93 5.17 -15.59
N ILE A 119 16.04 5.69 -14.40
CA ILE A 119 17.25 5.60 -13.62
C ILE A 119 17.13 4.36 -12.73
N GLU A 120 17.93 3.35 -12.99
CA GLU A 120 17.96 2.17 -12.13
C GLU A 120 18.61 2.53 -10.79
N ARG A 121 17.78 2.95 -9.83
CA ARG A 121 18.21 3.26 -8.46
C ARG A 121 18.37 1.99 -7.63
N ILE A 122 17.55 1.00 -7.90
CA ILE A 122 17.53 -0.30 -7.23
C ILE A 122 17.69 -1.36 -8.31
N LYS A 123 18.67 -2.26 -8.16
CA LYS A 123 18.92 -3.33 -9.11
C LYS A 123 17.75 -4.30 -9.17
N THR A 124 17.26 -4.59 -10.38
CA THR A 124 16.14 -5.50 -10.65
C THR A 124 16.43 -6.36 -11.88
N LYS A 125 15.59 -7.38 -12.12
CA LYS A 125 15.60 -8.06 -13.42
C LYS A 125 15.21 -7.10 -14.56
N PRO A 126 15.71 -7.31 -15.78
CA PRO A 126 15.53 -6.37 -16.87
C PRO A 126 14.06 -6.07 -17.20
N PHE A 127 13.79 -4.82 -17.51
CA PHE A 127 12.53 -4.39 -18.11
C PHE A 127 12.50 -4.80 -19.57
N ARG A 128 11.33 -5.21 -20.05
CA ARG A 128 11.08 -5.50 -21.44
C ARG A 128 10.40 -4.33 -22.13
N ARG A 129 9.29 -3.86 -21.53
CA ARG A 129 8.42 -2.83 -22.12
C ARG A 129 7.76 -2.01 -21.06
N LEU A 130 7.42 -0.78 -21.39
CA LEU A 130 6.60 0.09 -20.58
C LEU A 130 5.41 0.55 -21.41
N PHE A 131 4.23 0.56 -20.79
CA PHE A 131 2.98 0.95 -21.45
C PHE A 131 2.30 2.08 -20.68
N LYS A 132 1.66 2.97 -21.43
CA LYS A 132 0.75 4.00 -20.92
C LYS A 132 -0.56 3.97 -21.69
N SER A 133 -1.64 4.39 -21.02
CA SER A 133 -2.94 4.44 -21.68
C SER A 133 -3.05 5.65 -22.62
N THR A 134 -3.66 5.41 -23.77
CA THR A 134 -4.10 6.47 -24.70
C THR A 134 -5.45 7.06 -24.29
N ASN A 135 -6.19 6.35 -23.45
CA ASN A 135 -7.48 6.79 -22.93
C ASN A 135 -7.26 7.76 -21.75
N PRO A 136 -7.78 9.01 -21.83
CA PRO A 136 -7.64 10.01 -20.76
C PRO A 136 -8.18 9.55 -19.41
N GLU A 137 -9.14 8.62 -19.38
CA GLU A 137 -9.71 8.06 -18.15
C GLU A 137 -8.66 7.28 -17.36
N TYR A 138 -7.75 6.58 -18.07
CA TYR A 138 -6.71 5.74 -17.48
C TYR A 138 -5.31 6.36 -17.53
N LYS A 139 -5.21 7.67 -17.75
CA LYS A 139 -3.92 8.39 -17.87
C LYS A 139 -2.97 8.23 -16.68
N ARG A 140 -3.51 7.81 -15.53
CA ARG A 140 -2.75 7.57 -14.29
C ARG A 140 -2.14 6.17 -14.24
N LEU A 141 -2.48 5.28 -15.20
CA LEU A 141 -2.01 3.91 -15.24
C LEU A 141 -0.69 3.82 -16.01
N ILE A 142 0.28 3.17 -15.39
CA ILE A 142 1.53 2.76 -16.00
C ILE A 142 1.64 1.23 -15.83
N LEU A 143 1.94 0.52 -16.92
CA LEU A 143 2.20 -0.91 -16.87
C LEU A 143 3.65 -1.16 -17.26
N VAL A 144 4.36 -1.83 -16.38
CA VAL A 144 5.75 -2.29 -16.59
C VAL A 144 5.72 -3.78 -16.88
N ASP A 145 6.26 -4.21 -18.00
CA ASP A 145 6.48 -5.63 -18.32
C ASP A 145 7.96 -5.94 -18.17
N LYS A 146 8.30 -6.91 -17.32
CA LYS A 146 9.67 -7.29 -17.03
C LYS A 146 9.88 -8.81 -16.98
N GLU A 147 11.11 -9.23 -16.94
CA GLU A 147 11.46 -10.63 -16.67
C GLU A 147 11.11 -10.99 -15.25
N ASN A 148 10.61 -12.22 -15.05
CA ASN A 148 10.28 -12.71 -13.71
C ASN A 148 11.51 -12.68 -12.80
N GLY A 149 11.37 -11.94 -11.70
CA GLY A 149 12.42 -11.80 -10.69
C GLY A 149 12.41 -12.88 -9.64
N GLY A 150 11.40 -13.74 -9.63
CA GLY A 150 11.22 -14.82 -8.64
C GLY A 150 10.80 -14.31 -7.25
N THR A 151 10.71 -13.01 -7.05
CA THR A 151 10.28 -12.42 -5.78
C THR A 151 9.43 -11.19 -5.99
N LYS A 152 8.42 -11.01 -5.13
CA LYS A 152 7.60 -9.78 -5.10
C LYS A 152 8.43 -8.53 -4.87
N ALA A 153 9.52 -8.65 -4.10
CA ALA A 153 10.40 -7.52 -3.81
C ALA A 153 11.08 -6.99 -5.08
N ASP A 154 11.53 -7.86 -5.98
CA ASP A 154 12.15 -7.46 -7.25
C ASP A 154 11.15 -6.71 -8.13
N ALA A 155 9.91 -7.18 -8.22
CA ALA A 155 8.85 -6.50 -8.97
C ALA A 155 8.46 -5.17 -8.32
N SER A 156 8.36 -5.08 -7.00
CA SER A 156 8.12 -3.81 -6.29
C SER A 156 9.23 -2.80 -6.53
N ASN A 157 10.49 -3.23 -6.47
CA ASN A 157 11.65 -2.39 -6.76
C ASN A 157 11.65 -1.86 -8.20
N ALA A 158 11.22 -2.69 -9.14
CA ALA A 158 11.03 -2.25 -10.53
C ALA A 158 9.99 -1.13 -10.63
N GLY A 159 8.88 -1.24 -9.91
CA GLY A 159 7.88 -0.17 -9.82
C GLY A 159 8.43 1.11 -9.19
N ILE A 160 9.27 1.00 -8.14
CA ILE A 160 9.92 2.16 -7.50
C ILE A 160 10.86 2.88 -8.48
N ASN A 161 11.58 2.15 -9.32
CA ASN A 161 12.47 2.76 -10.32
C ASN A 161 11.70 3.59 -11.38
N VAL A 162 10.44 3.27 -11.63
CA VAL A 162 9.57 3.96 -12.59
C VAL A 162 8.73 5.06 -11.94
N ALA A 163 8.60 5.04 -10.62
CA ALA A 163 7.77 5.98 -9.88
C ALA A 163 8.16 7.44 -10.11
N SER A 164 7.15 8.27 -10.45
CA SER A 164 7.33 9.70 -10.74
C SER A 164 7.24 10.55 -9.48
N TYR A 165 6.60 10.05 -8.42
CA TYR A 165 6.36 10.80 -7.20
C TYR A 165 7.32 10.44 -6.07
N PRO A 166 7.55 11.35 -5.11
CA PRO A 166 8.50 11.15 -4.01
C PRO A 166 8.03 10.13 -2.98
N TYR A 167 6.71 9.91 -2.90
CA TYR A 167 6.12 8.92 -2.00
C TYR A 167 5.52 7.77 -2.78
N PHE A 168 5.71 6.57 -2.28
CA PHE A 168 5.12 5.38 -2.88
C PHE A 168 4.49 4.46 -1.84
N ILE A 169 3.52 3.68 -2.29
CA ILE A 169 2.86 2.63 -1.52
C ILE A 169 2.92 1.36 -2.34
N CYS A 170 3.50 0.29 -1.76
CA CYS A 170 3.45 -1.03 -2.36
C CYS A 170 2.28 -1.81 -1.77
N THR A 171 1.47 -2.39 -2.63
CA THR A 171 0.31 -3.22 -2.27
C THR A 171 0.28 -4.49 -3.12
N ASP A 172 -0.48 -5.48 -2.70
CA ASP A 172 -0.78 -6.62 -3.56
C ASP A 172 -1.83 -6.22 -4.59
N VAL A 173 -1.70 -6.75 -5.80
CA VAL A 173 -2.63 -6.43 -6.88
C VAL A 173 -4.05 -6.94 -6.60
N ASP A 174 -4.19 -7.99 -5.80
CA ASP A 174 -5.46 -8.58 -5.35
C ASP A 174 -6.11 -7.84 -4.16
N CYS A 175 -5.44 -6.82 -3.63
CA CYS A 175 -5.97 -6.02 -2.53
C CYS A 175 -6.92 -4.93 -3.05
N ILE A 176 -8.16 -4.90 -2.52
CA ILE A 176 -9.08 -3.80 -2.74
C ILE A 176 -8.78 -2.70 -1.73
N LEU A 177 -8.31 -1.56 -2.24
CA LEU A 177 -8.02 -0.40 -1.41
C LEU A 177 -9.29 0.41 -1.14
N GLU A 178 -9.43 0.91 0.09
CA GLU A 178 -10.51 1.84 0.40
C GLU A 178 -10.33 3.16 -0.37
N LYS A 179 -11.42 3.74 -0.83
CA LYS A 179 -11.48 4.96 -1.63
C LYS A 179 -10.57 6.10 -1.14
N TYR A 180 -10.40 6.25 0.16
CA TYR A 180 -9.59 7.29 0.81
C TYR A 180 -8.29 6.75 1.43
N ALA A 181 -7.82 5.58 1.03
CA ALA A 181 -6.63 4.96 1.60
C ALA A 181 -5.40 5.88 1.52
N LEU A 182 -5.17 6.52 0.36
CA LEU A 182 -4.04 7.42 0.16
C LEU A 182 -4.05 8.62 1.10
N HIS A 183 -5.23 9.18 1.39
CA HIS A 183 -5.34 10.27 2.37
C HIS A 183 -4.86 9.86 3.75
N ARG A 184 -5.21 8.64 4.18
CA ARG A 184 -4.81 8.12 5.49
C ARG A 184 -3.33 7.80 5.57
N CYS A 185 -2.76 7.28 4.48
CA CYS A 185 -1.35 6.94 4.43
C CYS A 185 -0.43 8.17 4.41
N ILE A 186 -0.83 9.23 3.69
CA ILE A 186 0.00 10.44 3.55
C ILE A 186 -0.09 11.37 4.76
N LEU A 187 -1.17 11.28 5.53
CA LEU A 187 -1.44 12.17 6.66
C LEU A 187 -0.31 12.23 7.71
N PRO A 188 0.22 11.10 8.20
CA PRO A 188 1.33 11.12 9.16
C PRO A 188 2.57 11.80 8.58
N VAL A 189 2.83 11.65 7.29
CA VAL A 189 3.98 12.25 6.59
C VAL A 189 3.85 13.78 6.57
N ILE A 190 2.70 14.29 6.12
CA ILE A 190 2.46 15.74 6.09
C ILE A 190 2.51 16.34 7.51
N SER A 191 2.03 15.62 8.50
CA SER A 191 2.04 16.07 9.90
C SER A 191 3.46 16.15 10.46
N SER A 192 4.31 15.17 10.15
CA SER A 192 5.70 15.14 10.59
C SER A 192 6.55 16.21 9.90
N GLU A 193 6.35 16.45 8.61
CA GLU A 193 7.05 17.53 7.89
C GLU A 193 6.69 18.92 8.42
N LYS A 194 5.42 19.17 8.75
CA LYS A 194 5.02 20.43 9.39
C LYS A 194 5.65 20.61 10.76
N GLN A 195 5.78 19.55 11.53
CA GLN A 195 6.41 19.59 12.84
C GLN A 195 7.91 19.88 12.73
N LEU A 196 8.61 19.22 11.81
CA LEU A 196 10.03 19.49 11.52
C LEU A 196 10.27 20.91 10.97
N ALA A 197 9.36 21.45 10.17
CA ALA A 197 9.43 22.82 9.69
C ALA A 197 9.19 23.84 10.81
N ALA A 198 8.23 23.58 11.71
CA ALA A 198 7.98 24.41 12.87
C ALA A 198 9.16 24.43 13.83
N ASP A 199 9.75 23.28 14.12
CA ASP A 199 10.94 23.17 14.97
C ASP A 199 12.15 23.93 14.41
N ARG A 200 12.33 23.91 13.09
CA ARG A 200 13.41 24.71 12.43
C ARG A 200 13.18 26.21 12.51
N LEU A 201 11.95 26.66 12.50
CA LEU A 201 11.61 28.09 12.63
C LEU A 201 11.72 28.59 14.08
N CYS A 202 11.60 27.71 15.06
CA CYS A 202 11.72 28.06 16.49
C CYS A 202 13.17 27.99 17.00
N THR A 203 14.11 27.41 16.27
CA THR A 203 15.52 27.25 16.64
C THR A 203 16.47 28.19 15.89
N GLY A 204 15.98 29.06 15.07
CA GLY A 204 16.70 30.17 14.38
C GLY A 204 16.33 31.50 14.99
#